data_352dad6bf31c0028f8f647b74b6e2c7b
#
_entry.id   352dad6bf31c0028f8f647b74b6e2c7b
#
_cell.length_a   1.000
_cell.length_b   1.000
_cell.length_c   1.000
_cell.angle_alpha   90.00
_cell.angle_beta   90.00
_cell.angle_gamma   90.00
#
_symmetry.space_group_name_H-M   'P 1'
#
loop_
_entity.id
_entity.type
_entity.pdbx_description
1 polymer ?
#
loop_
_entity_poly.entity_id
_entity_poly.type
_entity_poly.pdbx_seq_one_letter_code
_entity_poly.pdbx_strand_id
1 'polypeptide(L)'
;MRILQIVPSISLIYGGPSQMVLGLAPALAREGVEVTILTTNSNGDRGQKSLDVPLNTPIKQDGYEIIYFRSAPFRRYKFSLDLLKWLNFHAHKFDLAHIHALFSPVSSVAAAICRHQKLPYILRPLGTLDPADIRKKRQLKKFYALMLESANIARAAAMHFTSIQEAKISERFGVATRDLVIPLGVIPSQEDGESTLRQQWSIPVDVPLVLFMSRIDPKKGLNLLIPALEKLLAAGLNFHFVLAGTNPQDPDYEEKIKSQIYNSCLRSHTTITGFVTGELKSALLQAADIFVLPSYYENFGIAVAEAMAAGTPVIISDQVHICQEVHESESGWVSKLEVPTLTELLRIALQNPYECQRRGLRAKEYALQHYSWDAIARQMIEAYKNILVQR
;
A
#
# COMPACT_ATOMS: atom_id res chain seq x y z
N MET A 1 8.32 7.17 -24.90
CA MET A 1 6.99 7.43 -24.33
C MET A 1 7.17 8.32 -23.10
N ARG A 2 6.47 9.48 -23.05
CA ARG A 2 6.60 10.48 -22.00
C ARG A 2 5.36 10.42 -21.12
N ILE A 3 5.53 9.97 -19.89
CA ILE A 3 4.43 9.72 -18.95
C ILE A 3 4.49 10.74 -17.81
N LEU A 4 3.36 11.35 -17.55
CA LEU A 4 3.17 12.30 -16.47
C LEU A 4 2.47 11.59 -15.29
N GLN A 5 3.13 11.52 -14.13
CA GLN A 5 2.54 11.04 -12.89
C GLN A 5 2.07 12.25 -12.07
N ILE A 6 0.79 12.36 -11.78
CA ILE A 6 0.24 13.48 -11.00
C ILE A 6 -0.24 12.95 -9.66
N VAL A 7 0.39 13.39 -8.57
CA VAL A 7 0.09 12.92 -7.23
C VAL A 7 0.05 14.10 -6.24
N PRO A 8 -0.95 14.19 -5.36
CA PRO A 8 -1.09 15.33 -4.44
C PRO A 8 0.11 15.53 -3.52
N SER A 9 0.75 14.47 -3.08
CA SER A 9 2.00 14.48 -2.31
C SER A 9 2.71 13.14 -2.42
N ILE A 10 4.05 13.17 -2.42
CA ILE A 10 4.93 12.00 -2.35
C ILE A 10 5.71 11.94 -1.03
N SER A 11 5.34 12.74 -0.03
CA SER A 11 5.92 12.62 1.31
C SER A 11 5.64 11.24 1.91
N LEU A 12 6.67 10.59 2.46
CA LEU A 12 6.58 9.25 3.04
C LEU A 12 5.63 9.16 4.25
N ILE A 13 5.28 10.30 4.86
CA ILE A 13 4.29 10.36 5.94
C ILE A 13 2.90 9.84 5.52
N TYR A 14 2.60 9.88 4.21
CA TYR A 14 1.34 9.37 3.66
C TYR A 14 1.38 7.87 3.35
N GLY A 15 2.54 7.22 3.52
CA GLY A 15 2.71 5.76 3.40
C GLY A 15 2.56 5.24 1.97
N GLY A 16 1.74 4.22 1.79
CA GLY A 16 1.62 3.44 0.56
C GLY A 16 1.49 4.22 -0.76
N PRO A 17 0.64 5.24 -0.89
CA PRO A 17 0.52 6.03 -2.12
C PRO A 17 1.83 6.67 -2.59
N SER A 18 2.62 7.19 -1.65
CA SER A 18 3.92 7.81 -1.92
C SER A 18 4.96 6.76 -2.32
N GLN A 19 5.05 5.67 -1.56
CA GLN A 19 5.96 4.57 -1.85
C GLN A 19 5.70 3.98 -3.24
N MET A 20 4.43 3.88 -3.64
CA MET A 20 4.07 3.34 -4.94
C MET A 20 4.58 4.21 -6.09
N VAL A 21 4.37 5.52 -6.05
CA VAL A 21 4.84 6.40 -7.14
C VAL A 21 6.37 6.44 -7.20
N LEU A 22 7.02 6.49 -6.04
CA LEU A 22 8.48 6.48 -5.92
C LEU A 22 9.11 5.13 -6.30
N GLY A 23 8.39 4.02 -6.19
CA GLY A 23 8.86 2.70 -6.67
C GLY A 23 8.60 2.48 -8.16
N LEU A 24 7.44 2.94 -8.65
CA LEU A 24 7.06 2.77 -10.05
C LEU A 24 7.89 3.64 -11.01
N ALA A 25 8.17 4.90 -10.64
CA ALA A 25 8.85 5.83 -11.54
C ALA A 25 10.24 5.36 -11.98
N PRO A 26 11.17 4.94 -11.08
CA PRO A 26 12.45 4.40 -11.50
C PRO A 26 12.33 3.08 -12.28
N ALA A 27 11.34 2.24 -11.97
CA ALA A 27 11.12 1.00 -12.70
C ALA A 27 10.68 1.27 -14.16
N LEU A 28 9.77 2.22 -14.37
CA LEU A 28 9.39 2.67 -15.71
C LEU A 28 10.59 3.29 -16.46
N ALA A 29 11.41 4.07 -15.75
CA ALA A 29 12.60 4.71 -16.35
C ALA A 29 13.63 3.67 -16.79
N ARG A 30 13.86 2.60 -16.03
CA ARG A 30 14.74 1.48 -16.45
C ARG A 30 14.27 0.80 -17.74
N GLU A 31 12.96 0.77 -17.97
CA GLU A 31 12.33 0.23 -19.19
C GLU A 31 12.26 1.28 -20.33
N GLY A 32 12.97 2.41 -20.22
CA GLY A 32 13.06 3.43 -21.26
C GLY A 32 11.88 4.38 -21.38
N VAL A 33 11.05 4.50 -20.34
CA VAL A 33 9.95 5.47 -20.28
C VAL A 33 10.45 6.76 -19.63
N GLU A 34 10.22 7.89 -20.30
CA GLU A 34 10.45 9.21 -19.71
C GLU A 34 9.35 9.54 -18.73
N VAL A 35 9.67 9.60 -17.44
CA VAL A 35 8.69 9.84 -16.37
C VAL A 35 8.93 11.19 -15.71
N THR A 36 7.88 11.99 -15.62
CA THR A 36 7.86 13.24 -14.83
C THR A 36 6.77 13.15 -13.76
N ILE A 37 7.13 13.40 -12.50
CA ILE A 37 6.20 13.45 -11.37
C ILE A 37 5.86 14.90 -11.07
N LEU A 38 4.59 15.27 -11.09
CA LEU A 38 4.08 16.54 -10.53
C LEU A 38 3.48 16.30 -9.17
N THR A 39 3.95 17.05 -8.18
CA THR A 39 3.50 16.90 -6.81
C THR A 39 3.56 18.23 -6.04
N THR A 40 3.01 18.27 -4.84
CA THR A 40 3.16 19.42 -3.95
C THR A 40 4.22 19.16 -2.87
N ASN A 41 4.72 20.24 -2.26
CA ASN A 41 5.61 20.14 -1.11
C ASN A 41 4.88 19.86 0.22
N SER A 42 3.65 19.36 0.16
CA SER A 42 2.88 19.01 1.36
C SER A 42 3.53 17.84 2.11
N ASN A 43 3.69 18.02 3.43
CA ASN A 43 4.29 17.04 4.34
C ASN A 43 3.41 16.89 5.58
N GLY A 44 2.38 16.07 5.49
CA GLY A 44 1.39 15.88 6.53
C GLY A 44 0.24 16.91 6.51
N ASP A 45 -0.86 16.55 7.18
CA ASP A 45 -2.12 17.32 7.19
C ASP A 45 -2.25 18.22 8.42
N ARG A 46 -1.38 18.06 9.44
CA ARG A 46 -1.46 18.74 10.74
C ARG A 46 -0.08 19.24 11.19
N GLY A 47 0.17 20.52 11.10
CA GLY A 47 1.29 21.18 11.77
C GLY A 47 2.72 20.84 11.29
N GLN A 48 2.93 19.82 10.49
CA GLN A 48 4.24 19.45 9.97
C GLN A 48 4.77 20.55 9.04
N LYS A 49 6.09 20.81 9.06
CA LYS A 49 6.72 21.70 8.08
C LYS A 49 6.57 21.10 6.69
N SER A 50 6.33 21.94 5.68
CA SER A 50 6.39 21.54 4.27
C SER A 50 7.76 20.94 3.95
N LEU A 51 7.82 20.07 2.94
CA LEU A 51 9.10 19.57 2.44
C LEU A 51 9.98 20.74 2.01
N ASP A 52 11.22 20.71 2.44
CA ASP A 52 12.26 21.68 2.03
C ASP A 52 12.88 21.17 0.72
N VAL A 53 12.29 21.57 -0.39
CA VAL A 53 12.66 21.14 -1.74
C VAL A 53 12.56 22.30 -2.71
N PRO A 54 13.35 22.32 -3.80
CA PRO A 54 13.22 23.29 -4.87
C PRO A 54 11.81 23.26 -5.47
N LEU A 55 11.20 24.44 -5.62
CA LEU A 55 9.85 24.57 -6.18
C LEU A 55 9.90 24.99 -7.65
N ASN A 56 8.94 24.50 -8.43
CA ASN A 56 8.75 24.83 -9.86
C ASN A 56 9.99 24.50 -10.74
N THR A 57 10.88 23.66 -10.24
CA THR A 57 12.11 23.27 -10.93
C THR A 57 12.19 21.75 -11.04
N PRO A 58 12.50 21.18 -12.21
CA PRO A 58 12.70 19.75 -12.35
C PRO A 58 13.93 19.27 -11.55
N ILE A 59 13.73 18.24 -10.74
CA ILE A 59 14.79 17.53 -10.00
C ILE A 59 14.94 16.18 -10.63
N LYS A 60 16.12 15.86 -11.19
CA LYS A 60 16.45 14.53 -11.74
C LYS A 60 16.78 13.58 -10.60
N GLN A 61 16.19 12.40 -10.64
CA GLN A 61 16.40 11.32 -9.68
C GLN A 61 16.21 9.97 -10.37
N ASP A 62 17.17 9.05 -10.25
CA ASP A 62 17.06 7.64 -10.71
C ASP A 62 16.41 7.44 -12.09
N GLY A 63 16.75 8.33 -13.05
CA GLY A 63 16.25 8.24 -14.43
C GLY A 63 14.88 8.89 -14.68
N TYR A 64 14.25 9.49 -13.68
CA TYR A 64 13.00 10.24 -13.82
C TYR A 64 13.14 11.67 -13.27
N GLU A 65 12.12 12.51 -13.44
CA GLU A 65 12.10 13.90 -12.96
C GLU A 65 10.93 14.11 -11.97
N ILE A 66 11.19 14.94 -10.95
CA ILE A 66 10.16 15.41 -10.00
C ILE A 66 10.09 16.93 -10.06
N ILE A 67 8.87 17.46 -10.13
CA ILE A 67 8.62 18.90 -9.99
C ILE A 67 7.70 19.12 -8.80
N TYR A 68 8.22 19.79 -7.79
CA TYR A 68 7.46 20.17 -6.60
C TYR A 68 6.84 21.55 -6.76
N PHE A 69 5.60 21.69 -6.33
CA PHE A 69 4.87 22.94 -6.33
C PHE A 69 4.43 23.32 -4.92
N ARG A 70 4.31 24.62 -4.67
CA ARG A 70 3.84 25.10 -3.37
C ARG A 70 2.41 24.64 -3.12
N SER A 71 2.20 23.96 -1.98
CA SER A 71 0.87 23.63 -1.49
C SER A 71 0.18 24.89 -0.96
N ALA A 72 -1.11 25.08 -1.24
CA ALA A 72 -1.92 26.13 -0.67
C ALA A 72 -1.99 26.03 0.87
N PRO A 73 -2.30 27.14 1.58
CA PRO A 73 -2.34 27.16 3.05
C PRO A 73 -3.27 26.10 3.67
N PHE A 74 -4.33 25.73 2.99
CA PHE A 74 -5.25 24.65 3.40
C PHE A 74 -4.66 23.26 3.11
N ARG A 75 -3.64 22.88 3.87
CA ARG A 75 -2.79 21.67 3.69
C ARG A 75 -3.57 20.37 3.48
N ARG A 76 -4.72 20.22 4.13
CA ARG A 76 -5.58 19.04 4.00
C ARG A 76 -5.97 18.73 2.56
N TYR A 77 -6.10 19.75 1.70
CA TYR A 77 -6.53 19.59 0.32
C TYR A 77 -5.37 19.47 -0.68
N LYS A 78 -4.12 19.68 -0.25
CA LYS A 78 -2.91 19.58 -1.08
C LYS A 78 -3.07 20.30 -2.43
N PHE A 79 -3.79 21.40 -2.44
CA PHE A 79 -4.10 22.15 -3.66
C PHE A 79 -2.89 23.03 -4.08
N SER A 80 -2.64 23.14 -5.38
CA SER A 80 -1.59 24.00 -5.94
C SER A 80 -2.00 24.57 -7.28
N LEU A 81 -2.18 25.89 -7.33
CA LEU A 81 -2.46 26.59 -8.59
C LEU A 81 -1.28 26.56 -9.54
N ASP A 82 -0.05 26.62 -9.02
CA ASP A 82 1.15 26.60 -9.84
C ASP A 82 1.32 25.26 -10.57
N LEU A 83 1.01 24.13 -9.89
CA LEU A 83 0.96 22.82 -10.52
C LEU A 83 -0.05 22.78 -11.68
N LEU A 84 -1.24 23.30 -11.44
CA LEU A 84 -2.32 23.29 -12.44
C LEU A 84 -2.01 24.20 -13.63
N LYS A 85 -1.43 25.38 -13.40
CA LYS A 85 -0.95 26.27 -14.46
C LYS A 85 0.15 25.58 -15.26
N TRP A 86 1.16 25.01 -14.58
CA TRP A 86 2.25 24.30 -15.24
C TRP A 86 1.71 23.17 -16.11
N LEU A 87 0.81 22.34 -15.59
CA LEU A 87 0.17 21.26 -16.34
C LEU A 87 -0.54 21.80 -17.58
N ASN A 88 -1.34 22.85 -17.46
CA ASN A 88 -2.07 23.42 -18.59
C ASN A 88 -1.15 23.88 -19.74
N PHE A 89 0.01 24.46 -19.41
CA PHE A 89 0.97 24.92 -20.42
C PHE A 89 1.85 23.79 -21.00
N HIS A 90 2.05 22.69 -20.28
CA HIS A 90 3.00 21.64 -20.67
C HIS A 90 2.36 20.29 -21.02
N ALA A 91 1.04 20.15 -20.89
CA ALA A 91 0.33 18.89 -21.17
C ALA A 91 0.67 18.31 -22.56
N HIS A 92 0.83 19.16 -23.58
CA HIS A 92 1.13 18.78 -24.96
C HIS A 92 2.51 18.08 -25.14
N LYS A 93 3.38 18.17 -24.13
CA LYS A 93 4.70 17.52 -24.14
C LYS A 93 4.65 16.05 -23.73
N PHE A 94 3.52 15.57 -23.23
CA PHE A 94 3.34 14.22 -22.70
C PHE A 94 2.40 13.40 -23.57
N ASP A 95 2.61 12.09 -23.55
CA ASP A 95 1.79 11.16 -24.31
C ASP A 95 0.60 10.67 -23.48
N LEU A 96 0.76 10.55 -22.14
CA LEU A 96 -0.29 10.11 -21.20
C LEU A 96 -0.03 10.64 -19.80
N ALA A 97 -1.11 10.94 -19.06
CA ALA A 97 -1.07 11.27 -17.64
C ALA A 97 -1.65 10.13 -16.79
N HIS A 98 -1.00 9.81 -15.66
CA HIS A 98 -1.51 8.91 -14.64
C HIS A 98 -1.76 9.71 -13.36
N ILE A 99 -3.03 9.86 -12.98
CA ILE A 99 -3.48 10.75 -11.92
C ILE A 99 -3.89 9.93 -10.71
N HIS A 100 -3.27 10.23 -9.58
CA HIS A 100 -3.48 9.51 -8.32
C HIS A 100 -4.36 10.30 -7.37
N ALA A 101 -5.15 9.59 -6.57
CA ALA A 101 -6.13 10.08 -5.61
C ALA A 101 -7.34 10.78 -6.23
N LEU A 102 -8.50 10.14 -6.15
CA LEU A 102 -9.79 10.79 -6.42
C LEU A 102 -10.24 11.61 -5.18
N PHE A 103 -11.18 12.50 -5.38
CA PHE A 103 -11.67 13.44 -4.35
C PHE A 103 -10.59 14.36 -3.77
N SER A 104 -9.49 14.53 -4.50
CA SER A 104 -8.47 15.54 -4.22
C SER A 104 -8.63 16.69 -5.20
N PRO A 105 -8.80 17.93 -4.75
CA PRO A 105 -9.03 19.07 -5.65
C PRO A 105 -7.96 19.23 -6.73
N VAL A 106 -6.69 18.96 -6.41
CA VAL A 106 -5.60 19.04 -7.39
C VAL A 106 -5.74 17.95 -8.45
N SER A 107 -6.08 16.71 -8.07
CA SER A 107 -6.26 15.60 -9.02
C SER A 107 -7.49 15.79 -9.88
N SER A 108 -8.61 16.26 -9.30
CA SER A 108 -9.86 16.50 -10.03
C SER A 108 -9.68 17.58 -11.09
N VAL A 109 -9.01 18.69 -10.75
CA VAL A 109 -8.75 19.77 -11.72
C VAL A 109 -7.67 19.36 -12.72
N ALA A 110 -6.66 18.59 -12.32
CA ALA A 110 -5.67 18.04 -13.25
C ALA A 110 -6.32 17.15 -14.31
N ALA A 111 -7.26 16.29 -13.93
CA ALA A 111 -8.03 15.47 -14.88
C ALA A 111 -8.86 16.33 -15.85
N ALA A 112 -9.50 17.40 -15.35
CA ALA A 112 -10.23 18.34 -16.19
C ALA A 112 -9.30 19.06 -17.20
N ILE A 113 -8.09 19.45 -16.77
CA ILE A 113 -7.07 20.04 -17.66
C ILE A 113 -6.62 19.02 -18.70
N CYS A 114 -6.28 17.78 -18.32
CA CYS A 114 -5.91 16.74 -19.26
C CYS A 114 -7.00 16.53 -20.33
N ARG A 115 -8.26 16.48 -19.91
CA ARG A 115 -9.41 16.38 -20.81
C ARG A 115 -9.51 17.58 -21.77
N HIS A 116 -9.33 18.80 -21.27
CA HIS A 116 -9.36 20.02 -22.09
C HIS A 116 -8.22 20.04 -23.11
N GLN A 117 -7.02 19.65 -22.68
CA GLN A 117 -5.81 19.57 -23.51
C GLN A 117 -5.75 18.30 -24.39
N LYS A 118 -6.78 17.45 -24.36
CA LYS A 118 -6.83 16.17 -25.08
C LYS A 118 -5.66 15.23 -24.73
N LEU A 119 -5.06 15.35 -23.55
CA LEU A 119 -4.09 14.42 -23.05
C LEU A 119 -4.82 13.21 -22.45
N PRO A 120 -4.63 11.97 -22.98
CA PRO A 120 -5.25 10.79 -22.37
C PRO A 120 -4.75 10.62 -20.94
N TYR A 121 -5.63 10.17 -20.07
CA TYR A 121 -5.26 9.98 -18.65
C TYR A 121 -5.91 8.75 -18.04
N ILE A 122 -5.18 8.17 -17.11
CA ILE A 122 -5.64 7.10 -16.22
C ILE A 122 -5.93 7.72 -14.86
N LEU A 123 -7.01 7.29 -14.22
CA LEU A 123 -7.34 7.65 -12.84
C LEU A 123 -7.09 6.49 -11.91
N ARG A 124 -6.42 6.73 -10.77
CA ARG A 124 -6.22 5.76 -9.73
C ARG A 124 -6.87 6.21 -8.42
N PRO A 125 -7.93 5.52 -7.95
CA PRO A 125 -8.74 5.97 -6.82
C PRO A 125 -8.06 5.85 -5.45
N LEU A 126 -7.10 4.96 -5.27
CA LEU A 126 -6.45 4.68 -3.96
C LEU A 126 -7.45 4.26 -2.87
N GLY A 127 -8.43 3.44 -3.22
CA GLY A 127 -9.47 2.97 -2.29
C GLY A 127 -10.56 4.00 -1.96
N THR A 128 -10.50 5.23 -2.49
CA THR A 128 -11.50 6.28 -2.17
C THR A 128 -12.88 6.02 -2.77
N LEU A 129 -12.99 5.08 -3.72
CA LEU A 129 -14.25 4.61 -4.30
C LEU A 129 -14.86 3.43 -3.54
N ASP A 130 -14.21 2.97 -2.48
CA ASP A 130 -14.77 1.92 -1.64
C ASP A 130 -16.06 2.38 -0.96
N PRO A 131 -17.13 1.56 -0.95
CA PRO A 131 -18.40 1.89 -0.31
C PRO A 131 -18.26 2.26 1.18
N ALA A 132 -17.33 1.62 1.91
CA ALA A 132 -17.07 1.91 3.31
C ALA A 132 -16.44 3.30 3.51
N ASP A 133 -15.58 3.74 2.58
CA ASP A 133 -15.00 5.09 2.63
C ASP A 133 -15.98 6.16 2.13
N ILE A 134 -16.83 5.84 1.16
CA ILE A 134 -17.87 6.74 0.67
C ILE A 134 -18.93 7.02 1.75
N ARG A 135 -19.28 6.01 2.57
CA ARG A 135 -20.29 6.16 3.64
C ARG A 135 -19.92 7.25 4.66
N LYS A 136 -18.66 7.47 4.96
CA LYS A 136 -18.18 8.45 5.97
C LYS A 136 -18.60 9.90 5.69
N LYS A 137 -18.81 10.30 4.43
CA LYS A 137 -19.28 11.65 4.02
C LYS A 137 -20.15 11.55 2.77
N ARG A 138 -21.11 10.63 2.77
CA ARG A 138 -21.86 10.19 1.61
C ARG A 138 -22.45 11.33 0.77
N GLN A 139 -23.13 12.27 1.38
CA GLN A 139 -23.78 13.36 0.65
C GLN A 139 -22.76 14.31 0.01
N LEU A 140 -21.73 14.70 0.75
CA LEU A 140 -20.67 15.58 0.25
C LEU A 140 -19.88 14.92 -0.88
N LYS A 141 -19.50 13.65 -0.70
CA LYS A 141 -18.78 12.90 -1.74
C LYS A 141 -19.65 12.67 -2.98
N LYS A 142 -20.93 12.36 -2.82
CA LYS A 142 -21.85 12.23 -3.97
C LYS A 142 -22.02 13.55 -4.72
N PHE A 143 -22.17 14.66 -4.03
CA PHE A 143 -22.25 15.98 -4.66
C PHE A 143 -20.95 16.33 -5.40
N TYR A 144 -19.80 16.12 -4.77
CA TYR A 144 -18.49 16.34 -5.37
C TYR A 144 -18.28 15.43 -6.59
N ALA A 145 -18.67 14.16 -6.48
CA ALA A 145 -18.60 13.20 -7.58
C ALA A 145 -19.46 13.65 -8.77
N LEU A 146 -20.70 14.05 -8.52
CA LEU A 146 -21.61 14.51 -9.56
C LEU A 146 -21.09 15.75 -10.29
N MET A 147 -20.53 16.70 -9.57
CA MET A 147 -20.08 17.98 -10.12
C MET A 147 -18.73 17.89 -10.86
N LEU A 148 -17.80 17.07 -10.37
CA LEU A 148 -16.42 17.07 -10.85
C LEU A 148 -15.95 15.68 -11.30
N GLU A 149 -16.14 14.64 -10.49
CA GLU A 149 -15.50 13.35 -10.75
C GLU A 149 -16.21 12.50 -11.79
N SER A 150 -17.54 12.56 -11.91
CA SER A 150 -18.27 11.76 -12.90
C SER A 150 -17.81 12.05 -14.32
N ALA A 151 -17.62 13.34 -14.65
CA ALA A 151 -17.10 13.73 -15.95
C ALA A 151 -15.62 13.32 -16.16
N ASN A 152 -14.82 13.35 -15.10
CA ASN A 152 -13.43 12.90 -15.15
C ASN A 152 -13.35 11.38 -15.30
N ILE A 153 -14.16 10.62 -14.55
CA ILE A 153 -14.25 9.16 -14.65
C ILE A 153 -14.74 8.73 -16.03
N ALA A 154 -15.81 9.36 -16.55
CA ALA A 154 -16.38 9.04 -17.87
C ALA A 154 -15.42 9.28 -19.04
N ARG A 155 -14.46 10.17 -18.90
CA ARG A 155 -13.49 10.52 -19.94
C ARG A 155 -12.09 10.01 -19.68
N ALA A 156 -11.87 9.29 -18.58
CA ALA A 156 -10.62 8.60 -18.32
C ALA A 156 -10.42 7.49 -19.37
N ALA A 157 -9.20 7.35 -19.86
CA ALA A 157 -8.85 6.25 -20.76
C ALA A 157 -8.95 4.89 -20.04
N ALA A 158 -8.70 4.90 -18.73
CA ALA A 158 -8.91 3.75 -17.85
C ALA A 158 -8.93 4.17 -16.37
N MET A 159 -9.47 3.26 -15.52
CA MET A 159 -9.36 3.31 -14.07
C MET A 159 -8.35 2.26 -13.60
N HIS A 160 -7.35 2.63 -12.82
CA HIS A 160 -6.33 1.72 -12.32
C HIS A 160 -6.67 1.25 -10.90
N PHE A 161 -6.89 -0.03 -10.73
CA PHE A 161 -7.14 -0.73 -9.47
C PHE A 161 -5.98 -1.67 -9.14
N THR A 162 -5.79 -1.95 -7.86
CA THR A 162 -4.69 -2.79 -7.39
C THR A 162 -5.05 -4.26 -7.26
N SER A 163 -6.35 -4.57 -7.26
CA SER A 163 -6.90 -5.92 -7.21
C SER A 163 -8.24 -6.01 -7.96
N ILE A 164 -8.60 -7.22 -8.35
CA ILE A 164 -9.91 -7.51 -8.97
C ILE A 164 -11.03 -7.15 -8.00
N GLN A 165 -10.84 -7.40 -6.70
CA GLN A 165 -11.83 -7.10 -5.68
C GLN A 165 -12.04 -5.58 -5.54
N GLU A 166 -10.96 -4.78 -5.52
CA GLU A 166 -11.07 -3.31 -5.54
C GLU A 166 -11.88 -2.84 -6.74
N ALA A 167 -11.59 -3.37 -7.94
CA ALA A 167 -12.32 -3.03 -9.14
C ALA A 167 -13.81 -3.37 -9.04
N LYS A 168 -14.16 -4.54 -8.52
CA LYS A 168 -15.56 -5.00 -8.38
C LYS A 168 -16.39 -4.16 -7.42
N ILE A 169 -15.83 -3.80 -6.25
CA ILE A 169 -16.59 -3.11 -5.20
C ILE A 169 -16.60 -1.59 -5.33
N SER A 170 -15.69 -1.03 -6.13
CA SER A 170 -15.56 0.42 -6.27
C SER A 170 -16.79 1.07 -6.90
N GLU A 171 -17.27 2.14 -6.31
CA GLU A 171 -18.41 2.93 -6.80
C GLU A 171 -18.02 3.71 -8.06
N ARG A 172 -18.82 3.64 -9.10
CA ARG A 172 -18.60 4.32 -10.38
C ARG A 172 -19.56 5.49 -10.62
N PHE A 173 -20.50 5.74 -9.71
CA PHE A 173 -21.53 6.76 -9.85
C PHE A 173 -22.35 6.65 -11.17
N GLY A 174 -22.60 5.40 -11.59
CA GLY A 174 -23.32 5.11 -12.83
C GLY A 174 -22.52 5.28 -14.14
N VAL A 175 -21.21 5.49 -14.05
CA VAL A 175 -20.33 5.65 -15.22
C VAL A 175 -19.71 4.31 -15.60
N ALA A 176 -19.78 3.93 -16.87
CA ALA A 176 -19.02 2.80 -17.40
C ALA A 176 -17.53 3.17 -17.52
N THR A 177 -16.64 2.29 -17.06
CA THR A 177 -15.20 2.50 -17.07
C THR A 177 -14.49 1.32 -17.72
N ARG A 178 -13.31 1.59 -18.29
CA ARG A 178 -12.34 0.55 -18.62
C ARG A 178 -11.44 0.35 -17.38
N ASP A 179 -11.48 -0.83 -16.82
CA ASP A 179 -10.69 -1.13 -15.63
C ASP A 179 -9.34 -1.75 -16.01
N LEU A 180 -8.27 -1.24 -15.42
CA LEU A 180 -6.93 -1.82 -15.41
C LEU A 180 -6.68 -2.35 -14.00
N VAL A 181 -6.45 -3.65 -13.87
CA VAL A 181 -6.08 -4.26 -12.61
C VAL A 181 -4.59 -4.56 -12.66
N ILE A 182 -3.79 -3.72 -12.03
CA ILE A 182 -2.34 -3.87 -11.93
C ILE A 182 -1.96 -3.70 -10.47
N PRO A 183 -1.33 -4.70 -9.85
CA PRO A 183 -0.95 -4.68 -8.44
C PRO A 183 0.04 -3.58 -8.08
N LEU A 184 0.40 -3.51 -6.79
CA LEU A 184 1.49 -2.67 -6.31
C LEU A 184 2.80 -3.43 -6.35
N GLY A 185 3.87 -2.72 -6.69
CA GLY A 185 5.21 -3.27 -6.59
C GLY A 185 5.73 -3.26 -5.16
N VAL A 186 6.58 -4.23 -4.87
CA VAL A 186 7.36 -4.31 -3.64
C VAL A 186 8.84 -4.48 -3.99
N ILE A 187 9.71 -4.09 -3.07
CA ILE A 187 11.14 -4.29 -3.18
C ILE A 187 11.44 -5.65 -2.52
N PRO A 188 12.09 -6.59 -3.23
CA PRO A 188 12.55 -7.83 -2.61
C PRO A 188 13.48 -7.51 -1.43
N SER A 189 13.33 -8.23 -0.32
CA SER A 189 14.24 -8.12 0.81
C SER A 189 15.65 -8.54 0.38
N GLN A 190 16.67 -7.74 0.72
CA GLN A 190 18.05 -8.13 0.55
C GLN A 190 18.40 -9.21 1.58
N GLU A 191 19.11 -10.25 1.16
CA GLU A 191 19.53 -11.34 2.03
C GLU A 191 20.57 -10.80 3.00
N ASP A 192 20.47 -11.12 4.34
CA ASP A 192 21.52 -11.10 5.40
C ASP A 192 21.11 -10.53 6.77
N GLY A 193 19.81 -10.43 7.12
CA GLY A 193 19.41 -9.84 8.42
C GLY A 193 18.91 -10.80 9.51
N GLU A 194 18.63 -12.07 9.21
CA GLU A 194 17.89 -12.97 10.10
C GLU A 194 18.62 -13.31 11.39
N SER A 195 19.88 -13.75 11.30
CA SER A 195 20.67 -14.22 12.45
C SER A 195 20.93 -13.11 13.48
N THR A 196 21.10 -11.87 13.01
CA THR A 196 21.39 -10.71 13.86
C THR A 196 20.22 -10.32 14.74
N LEU A 197 18.98 -10.36 14.21
CA LEU A 197 17.78 -9.99 14.99
C LEU A 197 17.46 -10.99 16.10
N ARG A 198 17.52 -12.28 15.80
CA ARG A 198 17.27 -13.32 16.82
C ARG A 198 18.27 -13.24 17.95
N GLN A 199 19.55 -12.99 17.66
CA GLN A 199 20.59 -12.77 18.67
C GLN A 199 20.34 -11.50 19.48
N GLN A 200 20.05 -10.37 18.82
CA GLN A 200 19.80 -9.08 19.48
C GLN A 200 18.64 -9.14 20.48
N TRP A 201 17.60 -9.90 20.16
CA TRP A 201 16.41 -10.03 21.00
C TRP A 201 16.39 -11.29 21.85
N SER A 202 17.49 -12.05 21.85
CA SER A 202 17.63 -13.30 22.62
C SER A 202 16.50 -14.29 22.32
N ILE A 203 16.07 -14.37 21.05
CA ILE A 203 15.05 -15.32 20.59
C ILE A 203 15.77 -16.61 20.18
N PRO A 204 15.48 -17.75 20.84
CA PRO A 204 16.06 -19.03 20.45
C PRO A 204 15.73 -19.40 19.00
N VAL A 205 16.65 -20.09 18.33
CA VAL A 205 16.51 -20.44 16.90
C VAL A 205 15.32 -21.37 16.65
N ASP A 206 15.00 -22.21 17.62
CA ASP A 206 13.92 -23.19 17.60
C ASP A 206 12.53 -22.59 17.96
N VAL A 207 12.48 -21.31 18.36
CA VAL A 207 11.23 -20.62 18.69
C VAL A 207 10.69 -19.90 17.46
N PRO A 208 9.50 -20.29 16.93
CA PRO A 208 8.91 -19.62 15.78
C PRO A 208 8.61 -18.13 16.02
N LEU A 209 8.88 -17.28 15.02
CA LEU A 209 8.64 -15.86 15.06
C LEU A 209 7.36 -15.51 14.28
N VAL A 210 6.37 -15.00 15.01
CA VAL A 210 5.11 -14.50 14.45
C VAL A 210 5.19 -12.99 14.31
N LEU A 211 5.14 -12.47 13.08
CA LEU A 211 5.27 -11.04 12.80
C LEU A 211 3.91 -10.41 12.45
N PHE A 212 3.56 -9.36 13.16
CA PHE A 212 2.57 -8.37 12.72
C PHE A 212 3.29 -7.08 12.38
N MET A 213 3.12 -6.58 11.15
CA MET A 213 3.75 -5.33 10.73
C MET A 213 2.74 -4.45 9.99
N SER A 214 2.19 -3.46 10.71
CA SER A 214 1.24 -2.48 10.18
C SER A 214 1.06 -1.35 11.18
N ARG A 215 0.32 -0.27 10.79
CA ARG A 215 -0.15 0.69 11.79
C ARG A 215 -1.00 -0.01 12.84
N ILE A 216 -0.83 0.39 14.09
CA ILE A 216 -1.66 -0.09 15.20
C ILE A 216 -3.03 0.61 15.12
N ASP A 217 -3.90 0.13 14.24
CA ASP A 217 -5.20 0.73 13.92
C ASP A 217 -6.30 -0.33 14.13
N PRO A 218 -7.48 0.03 14.65
CA PRO A 218 -8.60 -0.90 14.86
C PRO A 218 -8.92 -1.77 13.63
N LYS A 219 -8.72 -1.23 12.44
CA LYS A 219 -8.97 -1.95 11.19
C LYS A 219 -8.01 -3.10 10.91
N LYS A 220 -6.87 -3.16 11.62
CA LYS A 220 -5.81 -4.15 11.37
C LYS A 220 -5.98 -5.45 12.15
N GLY A 221 -7.04 -5.55 12.97
CA GLY A 221 -7.48 -6.79 13.57
C GLY A 221 -6.64 -7.28 14.75
N LEU A 222 -5.86 -6.39 15.42
CA LEU A 222 -5.13 -6.76 16.63
C LEU A 222 -6.03 -7.26 17.76
N ASN A 223 -7.28 -6.79 17.80
CA ASN A 223 -8.31 -7.29 18.72
C ASN A 223 -8.74 -8.75 18.45
N LEU A 224 -8.39 -9.30 17.27
CA LEU A 224 -8.57 -10.73 16.95
C LEU A 224 -7.26 -11.49 17.18
N LEU A 225 -6.13 -10.89 16.79
CA LEU A 225 -4.82 -11.53 16.86
C LEU A 225 -4.37 -11.76 18.30
N ILE A 226 -4.43 -10.76 19.17
CA ILE A 226 -3.97 -10.88 20.56
C ILE A 226 -4.70 -12.00 21.30
N PRO A 227 -6.03 -12.09 21.31
CA PRO A 227 -6.72 -13.22 21.96
C PRO A 227 -6.42 -14.58 21.31
N ALA A 228 -6.12 -14.63 20.01
CA ALA A 228 -5.72 -15.88 19.35
C ALA A 228 -4.35 -16.34 19.86
N LEU A 229 -3.38 -15.44 19.96
CA LEU A 229 -2.06 -15.72 20.48
C LEU A 229 -2.09 -16.13 21.97
N GLU A 230 -2.89 -15.45 22.80
CA GLU A 230 -3.07 -15.82 24.20
C GLU A 230 -3.60 -17.27 24.36
N LYS A 231 -4.57 -17.67 23.53
CA LYS A 231 -5.09 -19.04 23.52
C LYS A 231 -4.04 -20.08 23.12
N LEU A 232 -3.15 -19.74 22.20
CA LEU A 232 -2.08 -20.64 21.77
C LEU A 232 -1.04 -20.84 22.89
N LEU A 233 -0.63 -19.77 23.58
CA LEU A 233 0.24 -19.89 24.76
C LEU A 233 -0.42 -20.70 25.88
N ALA A 234 -1.70 -20.47 26.14
CA ALA A 234 -2.46 -21.24 27.13
C ALA A 234 -2.57 -22.73 26.77
N ALA A 235 -2.52 -23.05 25.48
CA ALA A 235 -2.47 -24.43 24.97
C ALA A 235 -1.05 -25.03 24.95
N GLY A 236 -0.04 -24.31 25.46
CA GLY A 236 1.34 -24.79 25.59
C GLY A 236 2.19 -24.65 24.31
N LEU A 237 1.73 -23.92 23.29
CA LEU A 237 2.56 -23.63 22.12
C LEU A 237 3.55 -22.51 22.45
N ASN A 238 4.81 -22.71 22.07
CA ASN A 238 5.86 -21.70 22.23
C ASN A 238 6.08 -20.96 20.92
N PHE A 239 6.15 -19.63 20.98
CA PHE A 239 6.46 -18.74 19.86
C PHE A 239 6.91 -17.37 20.39
N HIS A 240 7.53 -16.57 19.55
CA HIS A 240 7.82 -15.17 19.82
C HIS A 240 7.00 -14.26 18.91
N PHE A 241 6.24 -13.34 19.48
CA PHE A 241 5.43 -12.37 18.74
C PHE A 241 6.19 -11.07 18.55
N VAL A 242 6.22 -10.54 17.34
CA VAL A 242 6.76 -9.21 17.05
C VAL A 242 5.65 -8.29 16.56
N LEU A 243 5.39 -7.23 17.34
CA LEU A 243 4.49 -6.15 16.99
C LEU A 243 5.29 -4.98 16.43
N ALA A 244 5.30 -4.84 15.10
CA ALA A 244 6.01 -3.78 14.40
C ALA A 244 5.03 -2.73 13.86
N GLY A 245 5.12 -1.51 14.38
CA GLY A 245 4.29 -0.38 13.96
C GLY A 245 3.93 0.58 15.06
N THR A 246 3.36 1.70 14.67
CA THR A 246 2.83 2.77 15.55
C THR A 246 1.56 3.37 14.97
N ASN A 247 0.87 4.21 15.72
CA ASN A 247 -0.23 5.01 15.19
C ASN A 247 -0.25 6.44 15.76
N PRO A 248 0.57 7.35 15.25
CA PRO A 248 0.56 8.76 15.70
C PRO A 248 -0.78 9.49 15.51
N GLN A 249 -1.72 8.91 14.76
CA GLN A 249 -3.05 9.47 14.53
C GLN A 249 -4.08 9.05 15.60
N ASP A 250 -3.83 7.92 16.28
CA ASP A 250 -4.65 7.38 17.37
C ASP A 250 -3.75 6.76 18.44
N PRO A 251 -3.03 7.59 19.20
CA PRO A 251 -2.12 7.12 20.25
C PRO A 251 -2.83 6.40 21.38
N ASP A 252 -4.10 6.74 21.66
CA ASP A 252 -4.87 6.09 22.71
C ASP A 252 -5.15 4.62 22.38
N TYR A 253 -5.47 4.32 21.13
CA TYR A 253 -5.64 2.93 20.69
C TYR A 253 -4.31 2.18 20.69
N GLU A 254 -3.22 2.82 20.28
CA GLU A 254 -1.88 2.22 20.34
C GLU A 254 -1.51 1.84 21.78
N GLU A 255 -1.71 2.75 22.74
CA GLU A 255 -1.41 2.51 24.15
C GLU A 255 -2.32 1.41 24.74
N LYS A 256 -3.59 1.38 24.37
CA LYS A 256 -4.50 0.30 24.75
C LYS A 256 -3.99 -1.07 24.31
N ILE A 257 -3.52 -1.21 23.08
CA ILE A 257 -2.98 -2.46 22.54
C ILE A 257 -1.70 -2.87 23.30
N LYS A 258 -0.78 -1.93 23.51
CA LYS A 258 0.46 -2.18 24.26
C LYS A 258 0.14 -2.62 25.70
N SER A 259 -0.74 -1.91 26.39
CA SER A 259 -1.17 -2.25 27.74
C SER A 259 -1.84 -3.64 27.81
N GLN A 260 -2.65 -4.01 26.79
CA GLN A 260 -3.21 -5.35 26.73
C GLN A 260 -2.13 -6.43 26.67
N ILE A 261 -1.11 -6.26 25.84
CA ILE A 261 0.02 -7.19 25.75
C ILE A 261 0.80 -7.23 27.07
N TYR A 262 1.14 -6.08 27.66
CA TYR A 262 1.91 -6.00 28.90
C TYR A 262 1.20 -6.64 30.10
N ASN A 263 -0.13 -6.62 30.11
CA ASN A 263 -0.95 -7.17 31.20
C ASN A 263 -1.42 -8.62 30.93
N SER A 264 -0.89 -9.28 29.91
CA SER A 264 -1.24 -10.65 29.51
C SER A 264 -0.05 -11.61 29.58
N CYS A 265 -0.32 -12.89 29.32
CA CYS A 265 0.73 -13.91 29.19
C CYS A 265 1.67 -13.66 28.00
N LEU A 266 1.31 -12.80 27.06
CA LEU A 266 2.14 -12.43 25.91
C LEU A 266 3.35 -11.57 26.29
N ARG A 267 3.37 -10.93 27.45
CA ARG A 267 4.42 -9.99 27.84
C ARG A 267 5.84 -10.53 27.66
N SER A 268 6.11 -11.75 28.12
CA SER A 268 7.44 -12.40 28.01
C SER A 268 7.73 -13.00 26.63
N HIS A 269 6.73 -13.04 25.75
CA HIS A 269 6.81 -13.61 24.41
C HIS A 269 6.67 -12.56 23.31
N THR A 270 6.75 -11.27 23.65
CA THR A 270 6.50 -10.19 22.66
C THR A 270 7.60 -9.14 22.65
N THR A 271 8.05 -8.79 21.45
CA THR A 271 8.86 -7.60 21.17
C THR A 271 8.00 -6.56 20.46
N ILE A 272 7.97 -5.33 20.99
CA ILE A 272 7.30 -4.18 20.37
C ILE A 272 8.36 -3.24 19.82
N THR A 273 8.48 -3.15 18.49
CA THR A 273 9.57 -2.40 17.85
C THR A 273 9.27 -0.93 17.60
N GLY A 274 7.99 -0.55 17.61
CA GLY A 274 7.59 0.74 17.06
C GLY A 274 7.63 0.76 15.52
N PHE A 275 7.76 1.95 14.94
CA PHE A 275 7.82 2.12 13.49
C PHE A 275 9.13 1.59 12.92
N VAL A 276 9.05 0.75 11.88
CA VAL A 276 10.20 0.10 11.25
C VAL A 276 10.32 0.47 9.78
N THR A 277 11.54 0.67 9.32
CA THR A 277 11.90 0.97 7.91
C THR A 277 13.28 0.39 7.58
N GLY A 278 13.65 0.44 6.30
CA GLY A 278 15.00 0.07 5.83
C GLY A 278 15.41 -1.35 6.21
N GLU A 279 16.64 -1.48 6.68
CA GLU A 279 17.25 -2.76 7.01
C GLU A 279 16.50 -3.53 8.10
N LEU A 280 16.06 -2.85 9.17
CA LEU A 280 15.29 -3.50 10.24
C LEU A 280 13.98 -4.10 9.73
N LYS A 281 13.28 -3.40 8.83
CA LYS A 281 12.06 -3.91 8.20
C LYS A 281 12.35 -5.15 7.35
N SER A 282 13.41 -5.10 6.53
CA SER A 282 13.84 -6.21 5.69
C SER A 282 14.21 -7.44 6.54
N ALA A 283 15.01 -7.23 7.57
CA ALA A 283 15.45 -8.27 8.48
C ALA A 283 14.28 -8.92 9.24
N LEU A 284 13.29 -8.14 9.67
CA LEU A 284 12.08 -8.65 10.33
C LEU A 284 11.25 -9.55 9.40
N LEU A 285 11.09 -9.12 8.14
CA LEU A 285 10.35 -9.89 7.15
C LEU A 285 11.03 -11.22 6.82
N GLN A 286 12.35 -11.24 6.80
CA GLN A 286 13.12 -12.46 6.56
C GLN A 286 13.16 -13.40 7.78
N ALA A 287 13.30 -12.82 9.00
CA ALA A 287 13.39 -13.59 10.22
C ALA A 287 12.05 -14.20 10.65
N ALA A 288 10.93 -13.74 10.11
CA ALA A 288 9.62 -14.21 10.49
C ALA A 288 9.30 -15.58 9.87
N ASP A 289 8.87 -16.51 10.70
CA ASP A 289 8.35 -17.81 10.25
C ASP A 289 6.91 -17.68 9.72
N ILE A 290 6.16 -16.69 10.24
CA ILE A 290 4.77 -16.42 9.85
C ILE A 290 4.52 -14.91 9.93
N PHE A 291 3.96 -14.34 8.86
CA PHE A 291 3.42 -12.99 8.86
C PHE A 291 1.90 -13.03 9.04
N VAL A 292 1.34 -12.21 9.95
CA VAL A 292 -0.09 -12.23 10.28
C VAL A 292 -0.71 -10.86 10.15
N LEU A 293 -1.78 -10.74 9.31
CA LEU A 293 -2.54 -9.50 9.16
C LEU A 293 -4.05 -9.77 9.01
N PRO A 294 -4.81 -9.92 10.11
CA PRO A 294 -6.24 -10.21 10.11
C PRO A 294 -7.06 -8.92 9.98
N SER A 295 -6.76 -8.10 8.97
CA SER A 295 -7.40 -6.80 8.76
C SER A 295 -8.88 -6.91 8.45
N TYR A 296 -9.69 -6.04 9.03
CA TYR A 296 -11.11 -5.87 8.67
C TYR A 296 -11.32 -5.27 7.28
N TYR A 297 -10.31 -4.65 6.75
CA TYR A 297 -10.26 -4.10 5.41
C TYR A 297 -8.84 -3.76 5.01
N GLU A 298 -8.43 -4.23 3.85
CA GLU A 298 -7.15 -3.89 3.23
C GLU A 298 -7.28 -3.91 1.71
N ASN A 299 -6.98 -2.78 1.08
CA ASN A 299 -7.17 -2.63 -0.37
C ASN A 299 -6.20 -3.46 -1.22
N PHE A 300 -4.96 -3.59 -0.76
CA PHE A 300 -3.96 -4.46 -1.39
C PHE A 300 -3.17 -5.24 -0.32
N GLY A 301 -2.74 -4.55 0.73
CA GLY A 301 -1.90 -5.16 1.76
C GLY A 301 -0.42 -5.17 1.37
N ILE A 302 0.17 -3.99 1.17
CA ILE A 302 1.60 -3.88 0.79
C ILE A 302 2.48 -4.70 1.72
N ALA A 303 2.24 -4.67 3.03
CA ALA A 303 3.02 -5.43 4.00
C ALA A 303 2.88 -6.96 3.81
N VAL A 304 1.71 -7.43 3.32
CA VAL A 304 1.52 -8.84 2.95
C VAL A 304 2.38 -9.19 1.74
N ALA A 305 2.34 -8.38 0.69
CA ALA A 305 3.14 -8.59 -0.51
C ALA A 305 4.66 -8.50 -0.23
N GLU A 306 5.07 -7.63 0.70
CA GLU A 306 6.46 -7.53 1.18
C GLU A 306 6.89 -8.78 1.96
N ALA A 307 6.03 -9.32 2.82
CA ALA A 307 6.28 -10.59 3.52
C ALA A 307 6.41 -11.75 2.52
N MET A 308 5.50 -11.83 1.56
CA MET A 308 5.57 -12.82 0.49
C MET A 308 6.89 -12.70 -0.30
N ALA A 309 7.30 -11.49 -0.66
CA ALA A 309 8.56 -11.25 -1.40
C ALA A 309 9.80 -11.61 -0.58
N ALA A 310 9.75 -11.54 0.75
CA ALA A 310 10.80 -12.00 1.65
C ALA A 310 10.84 -13.55 1.77
N GLY A 311 9.81 -14.25 1.33
CA GLY A 311 9.68 -15.70 1.47
C GLY A 311 8.96 -16.12 2.76
N THR A 312 8.28 -15.20 3.41
CA THR A 312 7.52 -15.46 4.63
C THR A 312 6.08 -15.82 4.28
N PRO A 313 5.57 -16.98 4.73
CA PRO A 313 4.19 -17.36 4.52
C PRO A 313 3.26 -16.43 5.31
N VAL A 314 2.06 -16.17 4.78
CA VAL A 314 1.15 -15.19 5.34
C VAL A 314 -0.13 -15.82 5.87
N ILE A 315 -0.63 -15.30 7.00
CA ILE A 315 -2.00 -15.56 7.49
C ILE A 315 -2.76 -14.25 7.42
N ILE A 316 -3.72 -14.14 6.54
CA ILE A 316 -4.49 -12.92 6.30
C ILE A 316 -5.99 -13.18 6.41
N SER A 317 -6.79 -12.14 6.60
CA SER A 317 -8.24 -12.28 6.54
C SER A 317 -8.74 -12.31 5.10
N ASP A 318 -9.96 -12.82 4.91
CA ASP A 318 -10.72 -12.78 3.66
C ASP A 318 -11.15 -11.34 3.25
N GLN A 319 -10.83 -10.33 4.07
CA GLN A 319 -11.05 -8.91 3.79
C GLN A 319 -9.80 -8.17 3.30
N VAL A 320 -8.69 -8.87 3.16
CA VAL A 320 -7.51 -8.40 2.41
C VAL A 320 -7.72 -8.75 0.95
N HIS A 321 -7.77 -7.76 0.05
CA HIS A 321 -8.23 -7.97 -1.33
C HIS A 321 -7.35 -8.85 -2.20
N ILE A 322 -6.15 -9.23 -1.74
CA ILE A 322 -5.29 -10.25 -2.38
C ILE A 322 -5.43 -11.64 -1.74
N CYS A 323 -6.50 -11.88 -0.97
CA CYS A 323 -6.70 -13.17 -0.29
C CYS A 323 -6.91 -14.33 -1.29
N GLN A 324 -7.51 -14.07 -2.44
CA GLN A 324 -7.67 -15.06 -3.49
C GLN A 324 -6.31 -15.48 -4.05
N GLU A 325 -5.45 -14.53 -4.36
CA GLU A 325 -4.09 -14.76 -4.84
C GLU A 325 -3.25 -15.55 -3.83
N VAL A 326 -3.34 -15.22 -2.54
CA VAL A 326 -2.67 -15.97 -1.46
C VAL A 326 -3.17 -17.40 -1.38
N HIS A 327 -4.47 -17.63 -1.53
CA HIS A 327 -5.06 -18.96 -1.53
C HIS A 327 -4.65 -19.80 -2.75
N GLU A 328 -4.78 -19.23 -3.95
CA GLU A 328 -4.50 -19.93 -5.22
C GLU A 328 -3.01 -20.24 -5.42
N SER A 329 -2.12 -19.33 -4.98
CA SER A 329 -0.67 -19.54 -5.02
C SER A 329 -0.15 -20.43 -3.88
N GLU A 330 -1.00 -20.80 -2.92
CA GLU A 330 -0.61 -21.48 -1.67
C GLU A 330 0.52 -20.75 -0.92
N SER A 331 0.53 -19.41 -0.98
CA SER A 331 1.51 -18.56 -0.32
C SER A 331 1.26 -18.37 1.17
N GLY A 332 0.16 -18.88 1.67
CA GLY A 332 -0.25 -18.71 3.08
C GLY A 332 -1.64 -19.27 3.33
N TRP A 333 -2.30 -18.72 4.32
CA TRP A 333 -3.66 -19.12 4.74
C TRP A 333 -4.58 -17.91 4.79
N VAL A 334 -5.86 -18.15 4.50
CA VAL A 334 -6.91 -17.13 4.56
C VAL A 334 -7.87 -17.46 5.70
N SER A 335 -8.00 -16.53 6.65
CA SER A 335 -8.86 -16.65 7.84
C SER A 335 -10.15 -15.86 7.66
N LYS A 336 -11.23 -16.34 8.27
CA LYS A 336 -12.37 -15.47 8.59
C LYS A 336 -11.99 -14.50 9.71
N LEU A 337 -12.74 -13.41 9.85
CA LEU A 337 -12.57 -12.42 10.93
C LEU A 337 -13.10 -12.94 12.29
N GLU A 338 -12.59 -14.06 12.71
CA GLU A 338 -13.03 -14.77 13.94
C GLU A 338 -11.82 -15.31 14.70
N VAL A 339 -11.77 -15.08 15.99
CA VAL A 339 -10.68 -15.57 16.85
C VAL A 339 -10.47 -17.09 16.75
N PRO A 340 -11.50 -17.95 16.76
CA PRO A 340 -11.30 -19.39 16.66
C PRO A 340 -10.61 -19.81 15.37
N THR A 341 -11.05 -19.29 14.21
CA THR A 341 -10.48 -19.62 12.90
C THR A 341 -9.02 -19.16 12.81
N LEU A 342 -8.73 -17.94 13.26
CA LEU A 342 -7.37 -17.39 13.30
C LEU A 342 -6.46 -18.21 14.22
N THR A 343 -6.95 -18.60 15.41
CA THR A 343 -6.21 -19.46 16.36
C THR A 343 -5.85 -20.79 15.72
N GLU A 344 -6.80 -21.42 15.03
CA GLU A 344 -6.57 -22.72 14.39
C GLU A 344 -5.53 -22.64 13.27
N LEU A 345 -5.61 -21.63 12.40
CA LEU A 345 -4.63 -21.45 11.33
C LEU A 345 -3.22 -21.15 11.86
N LEU A 346 -3.13 -20.33 12.91
CA LEU A 346 -1.85 -20.10 13.61
C LEU A 346 -1.31 -21.38 14.23
N ARG A 347 -2.18 -22.20 14.85
CA ARG A 347 -1.79 -23.49 15.43
C ARG A 347 -1.24 -24.42 14.35
N ILE A 348 -1.94 -24.56 13.21
CA ILE A 348 -1.49 -25.37 12.08
C ILE A 348 -0.12 -24.92 11.59
N ALA A 349 0.07 -23.62 11.42
CA ALA A 349 1.33 -23.08 10.94
C ALA A 349 2.48 -23.29 11.93
N LEU A 350 2.26 -22.98 13.22
CA LEU A 350 3.29 -23.14 14.27
C LEU A 350 3.71 -24.60 14.49
N GLN A 351 2.81 -25.55 14.26
CA GLN A 351 3.09 -26.99 14.41
C GLN A 351 3.68 -27.64 13.15
N ASN A 352 3.73 -26.93 12.03
CA ASN A 352 4.19 -27.47 10.75
C ASN A 352 5.24 -26.58 10.07
N PRO A 353 6.47 -26.52 10.59
CA PRO A 353 7.54 -25.68 10.01
C PRO A 353 7.82 -25.97 8.55
N TYR A 354 7.76 -27.24 8.14
CA TYR A 354 7.94 -27.65 6.75
C TYR A 354 6.89 -27.03 5.82
N GLU A 355 5.62 -27.01 6.25
CA GLU A 355 4.54 -26.39 5.46
C GLU A 355 4.69 -24.86 5.42
N CYS A 356 5.15 -24.22 6.49
CA CYS A 356 5.52 -22.79 6.48
C CYS A 356 6.61 -22.52 5.45
N GLN A 357 7.69 -23.29 5.46
CA GLN A 357 8.77 -23.15 4.50
C GLN A 357 8.30 -23.36 3.05
N ARG A 358 7.49 -24.40 2.80
CA ARG A 358 6.91 -24.67 1.48
C ARG A 358 6.08 -23.48 0.97
N ARG A 359 5.19 -22.95 1.83
CA ARG A 359 4.35 -21.80 1.48
C ARG A 359 5.17 -20.52 1.34
N GLY A 360 6.19 -20.34 2.14
CA GLY A 360 7.11 -19.21 2.03
C GLY A 360 7.86 -19.18 0.69
N LEU A 361 8.35 -20.31 0.22
CA LEU A 361 8.97 -20.43 -1.10
C LEU A 361 7.99 -20.06 -2.23
N ARG A 362 6.75 -20.56 -2.18
CA ARG A 362 5.70 -20.19 -3.14
C ARG A 362 5.32 -18.71 -3.05
N ALA A 363 5.27 -18.17 -1.85
CA ALA A 363 5.03 -16.75 -1.61
C ALA A 363 6.09 -15.90 -2.30
N LYS A 364 7.38 -16.24 -2.13
CA LYS A 364 8.52 -15.55 -2.76
C LYS A 364 8.43 -15.62 -4.28
N GLU A 365 8.23 -16.80 -4.83
CA GLU A 365 8.10 -17.00 -6.27
C GLU A 365 6.95 -16.17 -6.86
N TYR A 366 5.77 -16.26 -6.27
CA TYR A 366 4.60 -15.51 -6.72
C TYR A 366 4.82 -14.00 -6.64
N ALA A 367 5.35 -13.50 -5.52
CA ALA A 367 5.58 -12.07 -5.33
C ALA A 367 6.65 -11.51 -6.28
N LEU A 368 7.73 -12.24 -6.54
CA LEU A 368 8.76 -11.82 -7.49
C LEU A 368 8.21 -11.78 -8.93
N GLN A 369 7.35 -12.72 -9.29
CA GLN A 369 6.76 -12.78 -10.62
C GLN A 369 5.69 -11.71 -10.83
N HIS A 370 4.85 -11.43 -9.81
CA HIS A 370 3.65 -10.60 -9.96
C HIS A 370 3.73 -9.25 -9.27
N TYR A 371 4.56 -9.09 -8.22
CA TYR A 371 4.62 -7.89 -7.39
C TYR A 371 6.01 -7.21 -7.41
N SER A 372 7.00 -7.69 -8.17
CA SER A 372 8.23 -6.92 -8.35
C SER A 372 7.97 -5.62 -9.13
N TRP A 373 8.68 -4.55 -8.81
CA TRP A 373 8.54 -3.28 -9.55
C TRP A 373 8.79 -3.42 -11.04
N ASP A 374 9.68 -4.31 -11.45
CA ASP A 374 9.96 -4.56 -12.87
C ASP A 374 8.79 -5.28 -13.56
N ALA A 375 8.14 -6.24 -12.89
CA ALA A 375 6.93 -6.88 -13.39
C ALA A 375 5.77 -5.87 -13.51
N ILE A 376 5.59 -5.03 -12.51
CA ILE A 376 4.57 -3.97 -12.50
C ILE A 376 4.84 -2.94 -13.59
N ALA A 377 6.11 -2.51 -13.78
CA ALA A 377 6.46 -1.57 -14.83
C ALA A 377 6.15 -2.11 -16.23
N ARG A 378 6.47 -3.38 -16.51
CA ARG A 378 6.14 -4.01 -17.79
C ARG A 378 4.62 -4.05 -18.05
N GLN A 379 3.82 -4.47 -17.07
CA GLN A 379 2.36 -4.46 -17.17
C GLN A 379 1.82 -3.04 -17.40
N MET A 380 2.36 -2.05 -16.69
CA MET A 380 1.94 -0.65 -16.82
C MET A 380 2.30 -0.08 -18.20
N ILE A 381 3.48 -0.40 -18.73
CA ILE A 381 3.92 0.01 -20.06
C ILE A 381 3.02 -0.57 -21.15
N GLU A 382 2.66 -1.84 -21.02
CA GLU A 382 1.72 -2.48 -21.94
C GLU A 382 0.36 -1.81 -21.89
N ALA A 383 -0.17 -1.51 -20.69
CA ALA A 383 -1.42 -0.77 -20.54
C ALA A 383 -1.35 0.63 -21.16
N TYR A 384 -0.24 1.36 -20.97
CA TYR A 384 -0.03 2.68 -21.59
C TYR A 384 -0.01 2.59 -23.13
N LYS A 385 0.75 1.62 -23.67
CA LYS A 385 0.80 1.39 -25.14
C LYS A 385 -0.59 1.09 -25.71
N ASN A 386 -1.34 0.22 -25.05
CA ASN A 386 -2.70 -0.15 -25.48
C ASN A 386 -3.67 1.04 -25.48
N ILE A 387 -3.52 1.98 -24.54
CA ILE A 387 -4.31 3.21 -24.51
C ILE A 387 -3.91 4.15 -25.66
N LEU A 388 -2.62 4.28 -25.95
CA LEU A 388 -2.12 5.18 -26.98
C LEU A 388 -2.43 4.69 -28.41
N VAL A 389 -2.47 3.38 -28.63
CA VAL A 389 -2.82 2.78 -29.94
C VAL A 389 -4.31 2.92 -30.27
N GLN A 390 -5.20 2.94 -29.26
CA GLN A 390 -6.65 3.04 -29.44
C GLN A 390 -7.15 4.48 -29.66
N ARG A 391 -6.25 5.44 -29.80
CA ARG A 391 -6.49 6.85 -30.06
C ARG A 391 -6.46 7.14 -31.56
#